data_2551f87a11663c9c18c667eead6534d7
#
_entry.id   2551f87a11663c9c18c667eead6534d7
#
_cell.length_a   1.000
_cell.length_b   1.000
_cell.length_c   1.000
_cell.angle_alpha   90.00
_cell.angle_beta   90.00
_cell.angle_gamma   90.00
#
_symmetry.space_group_name_H-M   'P 1'
#
loop_
_entity.id
_entity.type
_entity.pdbx_description
1 polymer ?
#
loop_
_entity_poly.entity_id
_entity_poly.type
_entity_poly.pdbx_seq_one_letter_code
_entity_poly.pdbx_strand_id
1 'polypeptide(L)'
;YDGVNTEGEYTFTTSTIFDALADLAGNPAISGFTDFSPNYFDPITSPGYKISDLYGTDTYNTKGNFAIHYRPDSLTEISLQSLIGTGKAMLPTGGMMYNLDEVVVQQHKLDYKRGGLKARVYYTHEDAGDTVAGYLLGAAVVNSMPNGLEDGYGIPYLQTYLGTLAASKGYPTGLAGIGALLGDMQNHIVGTAMMGGDTSSLALNDLFGGSTAFAHNNARAAADPLIIQPGTAAFDNAV
;
A
#
# COMPACT_ATOMS: atom_id res chain seq x y z
N TYR A 1 7.38 17.08 6.89
CA TYR A 1 6.70 16.33 5.79
C TYR A 1 7.71 16.28 4.67
N ASP A 2 8.47 15.24 4.60
CA ASP A 2 9.58 15.08 3.63
C ASP A 2 9.13 14.54 2.27
N GLY A 3 7.80 14.54 2.02
CA GLY A 3 7.22 14.36 0.70
C GLY A 3 7.38 12.97 0.07
N VAL A 4 7.79 11.99 0.83
CA VAL A 4 7.88 10.61 0.35
C VAL A 4 6.58 9.90 0.69
N ASN A 5 5.58 10.04 -0.17
CA ASN A 5 4.43 9.17 -0.13
C ASN A 5 4.86 7.81 -0.68
N THR A 6 4.79 6.79 0.14
CA THR A 6 4.96 5.41 -0.26
C THR A 6 3.58 4.79 -0.50
N GLU A 7 3.43 4.06 -1.59
CA GLU A 7 2.20 3.39 -1.98
C GLU A 7 2.43 1.88 -1.98
N GLY A 8 1.40 1.13 -1.60
CA GLY A 8 1.48 -0.33 -1.58
C GLY A 8 2.18 -0.91 -0.34
N GLU A 9 2.26 -0.15 0.76
CA GLU A 9 2.65 -0.71 2.05
C GLU A 9 1.63 -1.77 2.47
N TYR A 10 2.12 -2.91 2.91
CA TYR A 10 1.28 -4.00 3.40
C TYR A 10 1.60 -4.30 4.84
N THR A 11 0.56 -4.36 5.67
CA THR A 11 0.69 -4.69 7.09
C THR A 11 0.29 -6.14 7.33
N PHE A 12 1.23 -6.92 7.84
CA PHE A 12 0.99 -8.31 8.21
C PHE A 12 0.37 -8.42 9.59
N THR A 13 -0.58 -9.33 9.74
CA THR A 13 -0.94 -9.83 11.05
C THR A 13 0.12 -10.83 11.51
N THR A 14 0.67 -10.60 12.68
CA THR A 14 1.73 -11.45 13.23
C THR A 14 1.30 -12.92 13.44
N SER A 15 0.01 -13.20 13.57
CA SER A 15 -0.52 -14.57 13.67
C SER A 15 -0.21 -15.44 12.46
N THR A 16 -0.47 -14.94 11.24
CA THR A 16 -0.20 -15.68 9.99
C THR A 16 1.27 -16.01 9.80
N ILE A 17 2.15 -15.09 10.18
CA ILE A 17 3.60 -15.30 10.06
C ILE A 17 4.10 -16.31 11.11
N PHE A 18 3.52 -16.32 12.32
CA PHE A 18 3.85 -17.33 13.32
C PHE A 18 3.38 -18.71 12.91
N ASP A 19 2.22 -18.86 12.28
CA ASP A 19 1.74 -20.12 11.72
C ASP A 19 2.71 -20.64 10.64
N ALA A 20 3.13 -19.78 9.70
CA ALA A 20 4.11 -20.14 8.67
C ALA A 20 5.49 -20.51 9.27
N LEU A 21 5.93 -19.81 10.32
CA LEU A 21 7.16 -20.17 11.04
C LEU A 21 7.03 -21.51 11.79
N ALA A 22 5.87 -21.80 12.37
CA ALA A 22 5.59 -23.06 13.04
C ALA A 22 5.66 -24.24 12.06
N ASP A 23 5.06 -24.08 10.90
CA ASP A 23 5.09 -25.08 9.83
C ASP A 23 6.52 -25.31 9.32
N LEU A 24 7.27 -24.24 9.09
CA LEU A 24 8.66 -24.32 8.63
C LEU A 24 9.59 -24.97 9.68
N ALA A 25 9.36 -24.69 10.96
CA ALA A 25 10.17 -25.25 12.06
C ALA A 25 9.76 -26.67 12.46
N GLY A 26 8.58 -27.14 12.06
CA GLY A 26 7.99 -28.38 12.52
C GLY A 26 7.90 -28.48 14.06
N ASN A 27 7.82 -27.30 14.72
CA ASN A 27 7.88 -27.20 16.17
C ASN A 27 6.51 -26.81 16.75
N PRO A 28 5.82 -27.76 17.45
CA PRO A 28 4.50 -27.46 18.02
C PRO A 28 4.51 -26.39 19.12
N ALA A 29 5.67 -26.08 19.72
CA ALA A 29 5.77 -24.98 20.68
C ALA A 29 5.61 -23.60 20.02
N ILE A 30 5.98 -23.47 18.74
CA ILE A 30 5.79 -22.24 17.98
C ILE A 30 4.32 -22.11 17.57
N SER A 31 3.65 -23.19 17.15
CA SER A 31 2.22 -23.17 16.82
C SER A 31 1.32 -22.83 18.02
N GLY A 32 1.69 -23.25 19.22
CA GLY A 32 0.98 -22.88 20.45
C GLY A 32 1.13 -21.38 20.82
N PHE A 33 2.09 -20.66 20.22
CA PHE A 33 2.32 -19.24 20.46
C PHE A 33 1.35 -18.33 19.67
N THR A 34 0.70 -18.84 18.64
CA THR A 34 -0.25 -18.07 17.82
C THR A 34 -1.43 -17.54 18.62
N ASP A 35 -1.87 -18.27 19.64
CA ASP A 35 -2.99 -17.84 20.51
C ASP A 35 -2.66 -16.59 21.33
N PHE A 36 -1.37 -16.30 21.54
CA PHE A 36 -0.89 -15.19 22.35
C PHE A 36 -0.29 -14.05 21.52
N SER A 37 0.05 -14.30 20.25
CA SER A 37 0.85 -13.39 19.43
C SER A 37 0.21 -12.03 19.12
N PRO A 38 -1.12 -11.88 18.94
CA PRO A 38 -1.71 -10.62 18.51
C PRO A 38 -1.46 -9.43 19.45
N ASN A 39 -1.15 -9.69 20.73
CA ASN A 39 -1.00 -8.66 21.75
C ASN A 39 0.48 -8.32 22.07
N TYR A 40 1.43 -9.05 21.52
CA TYR A 40 2.85 -8.96 21.91
C TYR A 40 3.77 -8.43 20.83
N PHE A 41 3.31 -8.41 19.58
CA PHE A 41 4.10 -7.92 18.47
C PHE A 41 3.36 -6.80 17.75
N ASP A 42 4.07 -5.72 17.50
CA ASP A 42 3.58 -4.68 16.61
C ASP A 42 3.38 -5.25 15.20
N PRO A 43 2.39 -4.75 14.45
CA PRO A 43 2.20 -5.17 13.06
C PRO A 43 3.46 -4.90 12.25
N ILE A 44 3.84 -5.88 11.43
CA ILE A 44 4.97 -5.75 10.52
C ILE A 44 4.46 -5.10 9.23
N THR A 45 5.02 -3.96 8.87
CA THR A 45 4.68 -3.26 7.62
C THR A 45 5.83 -3.37 6.64
N SER A 46 5.56 -3.90 5.45
CA SER A 46 6.54 -3.91 4.35
C SER A 46 6.77 -2.50 3.82
N PRO A 47 7.94 -2.17 3.24
CA PRO A 47 8.11 -0.91 2.54
C PRO A 47 7.19 -0.85 1.32
N GLY A 48 6.63 0.33 1.06
CA GLY A 48 5.94 0.64 -0.18
C GLY A 48 6.89 1.24 -1.23
N TYR A 49 6.31 1.69 -2.34
CA TYR A 49 7.01 2.31 -3.46
C TYR A 49 6.77 3.82 -3.47
N LYS A 50 7.75 4.57 -3.94
CA LYS A 50 7.54 5.98 -4.22
C LYS A 50 6.61 6.12 -5.42
N ILE A 51 5.78 7.14 -5.40
CA ILE A 51 4.86 7.45 -6.50
C ILE A 51 5.62 7.60 -7.82
N SER A 52 6.80 8.23 -7.79
CA SER A 52 7.67 8.41 -8.95
C SER A 52 8.23 7.12 -9.54
N ASP A 53 8.23 6.04 -8.77
CA ASP A 53 8.71 4.73 -9.22
C ASP A 53 7.58 3.95 -9.92
N LEU A 54 6.32 4.19 -9.49
CA LEU A 54 5.14 3.50 -10.01
C LEU A 54 4.62 4.12 -11.32
N TYR A 55 4.65 5.45 -11.45
CA TYR A 55 4.16 6.15 -12.66
C TYR A 55 4.76 7.55 -12.80
N GLY A 56 4.72 8.07 -14.03
CA GLY A 56 5.22 9.41 -14.32
C GLY A 56 4.44 10.49 -13.57
N THR A 57 5.15 11.45 -13.01
CA THR A 57 4.60 12.57 -12.23
C THR A 57 4.32 13.83 -13.05
N ASP A 58 4.53 13.77 -14.36
CA ASP A 58 4.26 14.91 -15.24
C ASP A 58 2.77 15.21 -15.27
N THR A 59 2.46 16.50 -15.35
CA THR A 59 1.08 16.94 -15.46
C THR A 59 0.94 17.91 -16.63
N TYR A 60 -0.14 17.77 -17.39
CA TYR A 60 -0.50 18.72 -18.43
C TYR A 60 -2.01 18.86 -18.55
N ASN A 61 -2.45 19.97 -19.11
CA ASN A 61 -3.86 20.21 -19.39
C ASN A 61 -3.96 21.05 -20.67
N THR A 62 -4.68 20.51 -21.65
CA THR A 62 -4.95 21.19 -22.91
C THR A 62 -6.45 21.33 -23.07
N LYS A 63 -6.92 22.57 -23.34
CA LYS A 63 -8.35 22.87 -23.54
C LYS A 63 -8.53 23.67 -24.79
N GLY A 64 -9.52 23.29 -25.58
CA GLY A 64 -9.99 24.03 -26.73
C GLY A 64 -11.48 24.32 -26.59
N ASN A 65 -11.87 25.53 -26.92
CA ASN A 65 -13.28 25.95 -27.01
C ASN A 65 -13.51 26.72 -28.32
N PHE A 66 -14.51 26.31 -29.07
CA PHE A 66 -14.94 27.05 -30.24
C PHE A 66 -16.45 27.19 -30.27
N ALA A 67 -16.93 28.25 -30.88
CA ALA A 67 -18.36 28.52 -31.06
C ALA A 67 -18.63 29.10 -32.44
N ILE A 68 -19.69 28.63 -33.07
CA ILE A 68 -20.21 29.17 -34.34
C ILE A 68 -21.61 29.66 -34.07
N HIS A 69 -21.88 30.90 -34.48
CA HIS A 69 -23.19 31.55 -34.40
C HIS A 69 -23.70 31.83 -35.79
N TYR A 70 -24.91 31.40 -36.08
CA TYR A 70 -25.62 31.66 -37.33
C TYR A 70 -26.92 32.40 -37.04
N ARG A 71 -27.09 33.57 -37.69
CA ARG A 71 -28.26 34.43 -37.53
C ARG A 71 -28.88 34.65 -38.90
N PRO A 72 -29.85 33.81 -39.32
CA PRO A 72 -30.52 33.95 -40.61
C PRO A 72 -31.39 35.20 -40.69
N ASP A 73 -31.91 35.69 -39.58
CA ASP A 73 -32.71 36.91 -39.44
C ASP A 73 -32.49 37.53 -38.05
N SER A 74 -33.10 38.70 -37.81
CA SER A 74 -32.94 39.49 -36.57
C SER A 74 -33.56 38.81 -35.32
N LEU A 75 -34.42 37.82 -35.49
CA LEU A 75 -35.13 37.14 -34.41
C LEU A 75 -34.56 35.73 -34.12
N THR A 76 -33.79 35.19 -35.06
CA THR A 76 -33.31 33.79 -34.99
C THR A 76 -31.81 33.74 -34.81
N GLU A 77 -31.36 32.97 -33.81
CA GLU A 77 -29.97 32.65 -33.59
C GLU A 77 -29.82 31.14 -33.35
N ILE A 78 -28.91 30.49 -34.08
CA ILE A 78 -28.46 29.13 -33.89
C ILE A 78 -27.01 29.17 -33.51
N SER A 79 -26.62 28.57 -32.40
CA SER A 79 -25.20 28.48 -32.01
C SER A 79 -24.79 27.08 -31.67
N LEU A 80 -23.65 26.67 -32.21
CA LEU A 80 -22.96 25.43 -31.85
C LEU A 80 -21.70 25.82 -31.08
N GLN A 81 -21.54 25.25 -29.91
CA GLN A 81 -20.34 25.39 -29.07
C GLN A 81 -19.77 24.02 -28.74
N SER A 82 -18.47 23.90 -28.85
CA SER A 82 -17.73 22.70 -28.47
C SER A 82 -16.59 23.05 -27.51
N LEU A 83 -16.52 22.36 -26.42
CA LEU A 83 -15.41 22.35 -25.46
C LEU A 83 -14.78 20.97 -25.50
N ILE A 84 -13.45 20.92 -25.68
CA ILE A 84 -12.67 19.70 -25.65
C ILE A 84 -11.51 19.96 -24.71
N GLY A 85 -11.30 19.06 -23.75
CA GLY A 85 -10.18 19.08 -22.82
C GLY A 85 -9.53 17.71 -22.75
N THR A 86 -8.21 17.68 -22.67
CA THR A 86 -7.42 16.49 -22.38
C THR A 86 -6.34 16.85 -21.40
N GLY A 87 -5.95 15.88 -20.56
CA GLY A 87 -4.93 16.16 -19.57
C GLY A 87 -4.47 14.93 -18.82
N LYS A 88 -3.36 15.15 -18.12
CA LYS A 88 -2.77 14.26 -17.15
C LYS A 88 -2.65 15.01 -15.82
N ALA A 89 -3.08 14.39 -14.75
CA ALA A 89 -3.05 15.01 -13.43
C ALA A 89 -2.89 13.98 -12.32
N MET A 90 -2.26 14.38 -11.24
CA MET A 90 -2.24 13.62 -10.00
C MET A 90 -3.29 14.17 -9.05
N LEU A 91 -4.17 13.31 -8.56
CA LEU A 91 -5.29 13.68 -7.70
C LEU A 91 -5.17 13.01 -6.33
N PRO A 92 -4.83 13.77 -5.27
CA PRO A 92 -4.85 13.25 -3.92
C PRO A 92 -6.29 13.14 -3.40
N THR A 93 -6.71 11.96 -2.97
CA THR A 93 -8.03 11.71 -2.39
C THR A 93 -7.94 10.78 -1.21
N GLY A 94 -8.36 11.21 -0.03
CA GLY A 94 -8.62 10.34 1.12
C GLY A 94 -7.47 9.43 1.57
N GLY A 95 -6.21 9.81 1.32
CA GLY A 95 -5.04 9.00 1.67
C GLY A 95 -4.49 8.16 0.50
N MET A 96 -5.10 8.24 -0.68
CA MET A 96 -4.61 7.59 -1.90
C MET A 96 -4.31 8.64 -2.98
N MET A 97 -3.35 8.33 -3.84
CA MET A 97 -3.02 9.12 -5.01
C MET A 97 -3.55 8.43 -6.27
N TYR A 98 -4.30 9.18 -7.07
CA TYR A 98 -4.73 8.74 -8.40
C TYR A 98 -3.88 9.42 -9.45
N ASN A 99 -3.36 8.63 -10.37
CA ASN A 99 -2.77 9.14 -11.61
C ASN A 99 -3.85 9.10 -12.69
N LEU A 100 -4.27 10.27 -13.12
CA LEU A 100 -5.19 10.45 -14.24
C LEU A 100 -4.35 10.65 -15.49
N ASP A 101 -4.32 9.71 -16.40
CA ASP A 101 -3.56 9.79 -17.64
C ASP A 101 -4.48 9.74 -18.86
N GLU A 102 -4.23 10.62 -19.82
CA GLU A 102 -5.00 10.76 -21.06
C GLU A 102 -6.52 10.99 -20.86
N VAL A 103 -6.90 11.64 -19.76
CA VAL A 103 -8.32 11.98 -19.53
C VAL A 103 -8.82 12.91 -20.63
N VAL A 104 -9.99 12.58 -21.21
CA VAL A 104 -10.64 13.37 -22.24
C VAL A 104 -12.03 13.77 -21.78
N VAL A 105 -12.33 15.08 -21.85
CA VAL A 105 -13.65 15.63 -21.60
C VAL A 105 -14.10 16.41 -22.81
N GLN A 106 -15.26 16.07 -23.34
CA GLN A 106 -15.87 16.75 -24.47
C GLN A 106 -17.29 17.19 -24.12
N GLN A 107 -17.61 18.44 -24.43
CA GLN A 107 -18.95 18.96 -24.29
C GLN A 107 -19.35 19.72 -25.55
N HIS A 108 -20.45 19.33 -26.14
CA HIS A 108 -21.04 19.93 -27.32
C HIS A 108 -22.42 20.49 -26.97
N LYS A 109 -22.68 21.72 -27.35
CA LYS A 109 -23.92 22.43 -27.04
C LYS A 109 -24.49 23.08 -28.32
N LEU A 110 -25.75 22.79 -28.58
CA LEU A 110 -26.53 23.46 -29.63
C LEU A 110 -27.65 24.30 -29.00
N ASP A 111 -27.60 25.58 -29.24
CA ASP A 111 -28.64 26.54 -28.83
C ASP A 111 -29.41 27.01 -30.04
N TYR A 112 -30.73 27.00 -29.92
CA TYR A 112 -31.67 27.64 -30.86
C TYR A 112 -32.48 28.71 -30.13
N LYS A 113 -32.51 29.91 -30.67
CA LYS A 113 -33.33 31.02 -30.17
C LYS A 113 -34.11 31.62 -31.30
N ARG A 114 -35.43 31.85 -31.08
CA ARG A 114 -36.28 32.60 -32.00
C ARG A 114 -37.36 33.33 -31.22
N GLY A 115 -37.28 34.65 -31.18
CA GLY A 115 -38.21 35.47 -30.39
C GLY A 115 -38.17 35.07 -28.90
N GLY A 116 -39.31 34.67 -28.36
CA GLY A 116 -39.44 34.18 -26.99
C GLY A 116 -39.08 32.71 -26.78
N LEU A 117 -38.86 31.91 -27.84
CA LEU A 117 -38.54 30.50 -27.78
C LEU A 117 -37.00 30.30 -27.61
N LYS A 118 -36.61 29.48 -26.65
CA LYS A 118 -35.24 29.02 -26.50
C LYS A 118 -35.24 27.50 -26.34
N ALA A 119 -34.44 26.81 -27.16
CA ALA A 119 -34.20 25.38 -27.07
C ALA A 119 -32.71 25.13 -26.96
N ARG A 120 -32.30 24.19 -26.12
CA ARG A 120 -30.91 23.82 -25.92
C ARG A 120 -30.80 22.31 -25.87
N VAL A 121 -29.79 21.78 -26.55
CA VAL A 121 -29.34 20.39 -26.46
C VAL A 121 -27.85 20.40 -26.15
N TYR A 122 -27.40 19.55 -25.26
CA TYR A 122 -25.98 19.34 -25.00
C TYR A 122 -25.68 17.85 -24.91
N TYR A 123 -24.46 17.52 -25.28
CA TYR A 123 -23.88 16.20 -25.18
C TYR A 123 -22.55 16.32 -24.48
N THR A 124 -22.33 15.51 -23.46
CA THR A 124 -21.06 15.39 -22.74
C THR A 124 -20.54 14.00 -22.88
N HIS A 125 -19.26 13.87 -23.19
CA HIS A 125 -18.51 12.62 -23.20
C HIS A 125 -17.29 12.80 -22.32
N GLU A 126 -17.09 11.84 -21.42
CA GLU A 126 -15.95 11.80 -20.50
C GLU A 126 -15.30 10.45 -20.65
N ASP A 127 -13.98 10.44 -20.81
CA ASP A 127 -13.13 9.27 -20.82
C ASP A 127 -12.05 9.48 -19.75
N ALA A 128 -11.97 8.54 -18.82
CA ALA A 128 -11.00 8.61 -17.73
C ALA A 128 -9.58 8.20 -18.15
N GLY A 129 -9.42 7.75 -19.41
CA GLY A 129 -8.13 7.29 -19.92
C GLY A 129 -7.54 6.17 -19.09
N ASP A 130 -6.23 6.15 -18.99
CA ASP A 130 -5.47 5.17 -18.19
C ASP A 130 -5.31 5.64 -16.74
N THR A 131 -6.45 5.77 -16.04
CA THR A 131 -6.47 6.20 -14.64
C THR A 131 -6.13 5.03 -13.71
N VAL A 132 -5.12 5.23 -12.87
CA VAL A 132 -4.62 4.22 -11.92
C VAL A 132 -4.59 4.79 -10.50
N ALA A 133 -4.99 3.96 -9.52
CA ALA A 133 -4.79 4.26 -8.10
C ALA A 133 -3.40 3.74 -7.67
N GLY A 134 -2.52 4.63 -7.21
CA GLY A 134 -1.14 4.31 -6.86
C GLY A 134 -1.04 3.21 -5.81
N TYR A 135 -1.88 3.26 -4.78
CA TYR A 135 -1.95 2.20 -3.77
C TYR A 135 -2.22 0.81 -4.36
N LEU A 136 -3.18 0.70 -5.29
CA LEU A 136 -3.51 -0.58 -5.92
C LEU A 136 -2.37 -1.08 -6.81
N LEU A 137 -1.71 -0.17 -7.52
CA LEU A 137 -0.56 -0.51 -8.35
C LEU A 137 0.60 -1.00 -7.48
N GLY A 138 0.97 -0.27 -6.43
CA GLY A 138 2.01 -0.68 -5.48
C GLY A 138 1.69 -2.03 -4.83
N ALA A 139 0.43 -2.25 -4.43
CA ALA A 139 -0.02 -3.53 -3.88
C ALA A 139 0.07 -4.66 -4.92
N ALA A 140 -0.25 -4.40 -6.20
CA ALA A 140 -0.13 -5.40 -7.27
C ALA A 140 1.34 -5.82 -7.47
N VAL A 141 2.28 -4.86 -7.47
CA VAL A 141 3.72 -5.16 -7.58
C VAL A 141 4.17 -6.03 -6.41
N VAL A 142 3.81 -5.67 -5.18
CA VAL A 142 4.17 -6.46 -3.99
C VAL A 142 3.57 -7.87 -4.06
N ASN A 143 2.31 -8.01 -4.46
CA ASN A 143 1.64 -9.31 -4.59
C ASN A 143 2.17 -10.16 -5.76
N SER A 144 2.92 -9.59 -6.69
CA SER A 144 3.57 -10.34 -7.78
C SER A 144 4.89 -11.00 -7.36
N MET A 145 5.30 -10.88 -6.09
CA MET A 145 6.50 -11.56 -5.57
C MET A 145 6.41 -13.08 -5.76
N PRO A 146 7.50 -13.75 -6.18
CA PRO A 146 7.49 -15.18 -6.52
C PRO A 146 6.98 -16.12 -5.43
N ASN A 147 7.20 -15.77 -4.16
CA ASN A 147 6.76 -16.59 -3.01
C ASN A 147 5.62 -15.92 -2.23
N GLY A 148 4.97 -14.90 -2.83
CA GLY A 148 4.03 -14.07 -2.09
C GLY A 148 4.72 -13.19 -1.04
N LEU A 149 3.95 -12.32 -0.45
CA LEU A 149 4.47 -11.34 0.51
C LEU A 149 4.77 -11.99 1.88
N GLU A 150 3.95 -12.93 2.31
CA GLU A 150 4.13 -13.60 3.61
C GLU A 150 5.43 -14.41 3.63
N ASP A 151 5.60 -15.32 2.67
CA ASP A 151 6.78 -16.18 2.60
C ASP A 151 8.02 -15.43 2.10
N GLY A 152 7.84 -14.51 1.15
CA GLY A 152 8.93 -13.78 0.53
C GLY A 152 9.51 -12.65 1.38
N TYR A 153 8.69 -12.01 2.21
CA TYR A 153 9.09 -10.90 3.08
C TYR A 153 8.89 -11.19 4.57
N GLY A 154 7.68 -11.61 4.94
CA GLY A 154 7.26 -11.75 6.34
C GLY A 154 8.10 -12.77 7.11
N ILE A 155 8.31 -13.96 6.56
CA ILE A 155 9.12 -15.01 7.20
C ILE A 155 10.58 -14.57 7.37
N PRO A 156 11.31 -14.09 6.33
CA PRO A 156 12.68 -13.58 6.49
C PRO A 156 12.80 -12.46 7.52
N TYR A 157 11.84 -11.54 7.52
CA TYR A 157 11.79 -10.47 8.51
C TYR A 157 11.69 -11.04 9.93
N LEU A 158 10.68 -11.89 10.18
CA LEU A 158 10.41 -12.41 11.52
C LEU A 158 11.52 -13.34 12.02
N GLN A 159 12.09 -14.17 11.15
CA GLN A 159 13.25 -15.01 11.49
C GLN A 159 14.44 -14.16 11.92
N THR A 160 14.73 -13.08 11.19
CA THR A 160 15.84 -12.19 11.53
C THR A 160 15.55 -11.41 12.80
N TYR A 161 14.33 -10.93 12.98
CA TYR A 161 13.89 -10.21 14.17
C TYR A 161 14.02 -11.06 15.42
N LEU A 162 13.38 -12.23 15.44
CA LEU A 162 13.41 -13.16 16.57
C LEU A 162 14.80 -13.76 16.80
N GLY A 163 15.54 -14.05 15.73
CA GLY A 163 16.91 -14.51 15.82
C GLY A 163 17.83 -13.48 16.46
N THR A 164 17.64 -12.20 16.16
CA THR A 164 18.40 -11.10 16.78
C THR A 164 18.04 -10.95 18.26
N LEU A 165 16.75 -11.04 18.61
CA LEU A 165 16.32 -11.03 20.01
C LEU A 165 16.88 -12.22 20.78
N ALA A 166 16.80 -13.43 20.20
CA ALA A 166 17.37 -14.64 20.79
C ALA A 166 18.87 -14.50 21.07
N ALA A 167 19.63 -14.02 20.08
CA ALA A 167 21.07 -13.77 20.24
C ALA A 167 21.38 -12.74 21.33
N SER A 168 20.56 -11.70 21.49
CA SER A 168 20.70 -10.69 22.54
C SER A 168 20.56 -11.26 23.95
N LYS A 169 19.85 -12.38 24.08
CA LYS A 169 19.65 -13.14 25.33
C LYS A 169 20.64 -14.31 25.52
N GLY A 170 21.54 -14.51 24.56
CA GLY A 170 22.53 -15.59 24.60
C GLY A 170 22.02 -16.97 24.18
N TYR A 171 20.84 -17.02 23.51
CA TYR A 171 20.35 -18.27 22.93
C TYR A 171 21.16 -18.70 21.70
N PRO A 172 21.11 -19.97 21.31
CA PRO A 172 21.72 -20.46 20.07
C PRO A 172 21.21 -19.71 18.84
N THR A 173 21.98 -19.71 17.78
CA THR A 173 21.56 -19.12 16.49
C THR A 173 20.54 -19.99 15.77
N GLY A 174 19.72 -19.38 14.89
CA GLY A 174 18.74 -20.08 14.06
C GLY A 174 17.45 -20.45 14.78
N LEU A 175 16.70 -21.38 14.18
CA LEU A 175 15.37 -21.78 14.64
C LEU A 175 15.36 -22.36 16.06
N ALA A 176 16.41 -23.05 16.46
CA ALA A 176 16.53 -23.57 17.82
C ALA A 176 16.55 -22.46 18.87
N GLY A 177 17.27 -21.38 18.62
CA GLY A 177 17.30 -20.21 19.51
C GLY A 177 15.98 -19.44 19.50
N ILE A 178 15.34 -19.31 18.36
CA ILE A 178 13.99 -18.73 18.25
C ILE A 178 13.00 -19.56 19.08
N GLY A 179 13.02 -20.87 18.94
CA GLY A 179 12.15 -21.77 19.72
C GLY A 179 12.36 -21.65 21.22
N ALA A 180 13.62 -21.59 21.68
CA ALA A 180 13.95 -21.38 23.09
C ALA A 180 13.45 -20.03 23.61
N LEU A 181 13.66 -18.97 22.84
CA LEU A 181 13.17 -17.60 23.14
C LEU A 181 11.64 -17.59 23.30
N LEU A 182 10.91 -18.15 22.33
CA LEU A 182 9.45 -18.20 22.35
C LEU A 182 8.93 -19.06 23.52
N GLY A 183 9.60 -20.14 23.83
CA GLY A 183 9.28 -20.96 25.00
C GLY A 183 9.42 -20.21 26.33
N ASP A 184 10.47 -19.41 26.47
CA ASP A 184 10.66 -18.57 27.67
C ASP A 184 9.65 -17.43 27.73
N MET A 185 9.31 -16.83 26.61
CA MET A 185 8.24 -15.84 26.54
C MET A 185 6.91 -16.42 26.98
N GLN A 186 6.55 -17.60 26.47
CA GLN A 186 5.33 -18.31 26.86
C GLN A 186 5.32 -18.62 28.37
N ASN A 187 6.42 -19.12 28.91
CA ASN A 187 6.54 -19.40 30.35
C ASN A 187 6.39 -18.11 31.17
N HIS A 188 6.93 -16.99 30.72
CA HIS A 188 6.81 -15.70 31.40
C HIS A 188 5.34 -15.20 31.42
N ILE A 189 4.64 -15.32 30.28
CA ILE A 189 3.23 -14.97 30.17
C ILE A 189 2.37 -15.82 31.08
N VAL A 190 2.55 -17.16 31.03
CA VAL A 190 1.79 -18.08 31.89
C VAL A 190 2.11 -17.84 33.36
N GLY A 191 3.37 -17.61 33.71
CA GLY A 191 3.77 -17.28 35.08
C GLY A 191 3.13 -15.99 35.59
N THR A 192 3.07 -14.95 34.77
CA THR A 192 2.42 -13.67 35.09
C THR A 192 0.91 -13.88 35.30
N ALA A 193 0.24 -14.61 34.41
CA ALA A 193 -1.17 -14.93 34.51
C ALA A 193 -1.51 -15.70 35.78
N MET A 194 -0.68 -16.70 36.13
CA MET A 194 -0.85 -17.50 37.37
C MET A 194 -0.70 -16.68 38.65
N MET A 195 0.07 -15.58 38.60
CA MET A 195 0.23 -14.64 39.71
C MET A 195 -0.85 -13.57 39.74
N GLY A 196 -1.84 -13.62 38.85
CA GLY A 196 -2.92 -12.64 38.73
C GLY A 196 -2.49 -11.31 38.11
N GLY A 197 -1.34 -11.29 37.42
CA GLY A 197 -0.87 -10.12 36.67
C GLY A 197 -1.61 -9.94 35.32
N ASP A 198 -1.63 -8.71 34.83
CA ASP A 198 -2.19 -8.38 33.53
C ASP A 198 -1.21 -8.83 32.42
N THR A 199 -1.68 -9.70 31.53
CA THR A 199 -0.91 -10.20 30.38
C THR A 199 -1.27 -9.51 29.07
N SER A 200 -2.27 -8.63 29.08
CA SER A 200 -2.80 -8.00 27.85
C SER A 200 -1.89 -6.93 27.25
N SER A 201 -0.88 -6.48 27.98
CA SER A 201 0.00 -5.37 27.59
C SER A 201 1.51 -5.65 27.81
N LEU A 202 1.92 -6.90 27.88
CA LEU A 202 3.34 -7.24 27.95
C LEU A 202 4.02 -6.89 26.61
N ALA A 203 4.52 -5.65 26.50
CA ALA A 203 5.25 -5.22 25.33
C ALA A 203 6.61 -5.94 25.25
N LEU A 204 7.04 -6.29 24.04
CA LEU A 204 8.38 -6.86 23.81
C LEU A 204 9.52 -6.01 24.40
N ASN A 205 9.33 -4.69 24.40
CA ASN A 205 10.28 -3.76 25.03
C ASN A 205 10.45 -4.00 26.54
N ASP A 206 9.39 -4.40 27.25
CA ASP A 206 9.44 -4.69 28.66
C ASP A 206 10.21 -5.98 28.94
N LEU A 207 10.10 -6.95 28.03
CA LEU A 207 10.82 -8.23 28.12
C LEU A 207 12.27 -8.15 27.66
N PHE A 208 12.58 -7.32 26.66
CA PHE A 208 13.87 -7.30 25.95
C PHE A 208 14.64 -5.99 26.04
N GLY A 209 14.11 -4.97 26.71
CA GLY A 209 14.82 -3.75 27.09
C GLY A 209 15.60 -3.05 25.95
N GLY A 210 14.92 -2.50 24.95
CA GLY A 210 15.56 -1.73 23.88
C GLY A 210 16.24 -2.54 22.77
N SER A 211 16.39 -3.86 22.92
CA SER A 211 16.94 -4.74 21.86
C SER A 211 15.95 -4.88 20.67
N THR A 212 14.69 -4.52 20.86
CA THR A 212 13.66 -4.58 19.82
C THR A 212 13.93 -3.66 18.65
N ALA A 213 14.37 -2.42 18.90
CA ALA A 213 14.73 -1.48 17.82
C ALA A 213 15.91 -1.98 16.97
N PHE A 214 16.92 -2.54 17.62
CA PHE A 214 18.04 -3.16 16.92
C PHE A 214 17.61 -4.39 16.11
N ALA A 215 16.76 -5.26 16.68
CA ALA A 215 16.22 -6.42 15.99
C ALA A 215 15.34 -6.00 14.78
N HIS A 216 14.52 -4.96 14.93
CA HIS A 216 13.73 -4.41 13.84
C HIS A 216 14.62 -3.89 12.69
N ASN A 217 15.66 -3.12 12.99
CA ASN A 217 16.55 -2.61 11.97
C ASN A 217 17.29 -3.74 11.22
N ASN A 218 17.71 -4.78 11.93
CA ASN A 218 18.33 -5.96 11.30
C ASN A 218 17.34 -6.72 10.41
N ALA A 219 16.10 -6.89 10.89
CA ALA A 219 15.04 -7.55 10.14
C ALA A 219 14.70 -6.78 8.84
N ARG A 220 14.58 -5.46 8.93
CA ARG A 220 14.38 -4.58 7.76
C ARG A 220 15.54 -4.69 6.77
N ALA A 221 16.78 -4.62 7.27
CA ALA A 221 17.96 -4.75 6.42
C ALA A 221 18.04 -6.09 5.68
N ALA A 222 17.50 -7.17 6.27
CA ALA A 222 17.46 -8.49 5.65
C ALA A 222 16.27 -8.67 4.69
N ALA A 223 15.10 -8.14 5.03
CA ALA A 223 13.86 -8.39 4.31
C ALA A 223 13.55 -7.36 3.21
N ASP A 224 13.85 -6.06 3.42
CA ASP A 224 13.53 -5.02 2.45
C ASP A 224 14.14 -5.23 1.06
N PRO A 225 15.37 -5.75 0.91
CA PRO A 225 15.92 -6.08 -0.41
C PRO A 225 15.20 -7.21 -1.15
N LEU A 226 14.37 -8.01 -0.46
CA LEU A 226 13.63 -9.13 -1.06
C LEU A 226 12.37 -8.68 -1.78
N ILE A 227 11.87 -7.48 -1.50
CA ILE A 227 10.76 -6.89 -2.26
C ILE A 227 11.25 -6.55 -3.67
N ILE A 228 10.38 -6.71 -4.66
CA ILE A 228 10.67 -6.36 -6.04
C ILE A 228 11.13 -4.90 -6.11
N GLN A 229 12.35 -4.67 -6.56
CA GLN A 229 12.95 -3.35 -6.56
C GLN A 229 12.63 -2.57 -7.84
N PRO A 230 12.33 -1.24 -7.76
CA PRO A 230 12.18 -0.39 -8.93
C PRO A 230 13.39 -0.47 -9.87
N GLY A 231 13.11 -0.43 -11.18
CA GLY A 231 14.15 -0.52 -12.22
C GLY A 231 14.64 -1.95 -12.49
N THR A 232 13.98 -2.97 -11.96
CA THR A 232 14.18 -4.37 -12.33
C THR A 232 13.16 -4.84 -13.36
N ALA A 233 13.51 -5.81 -14.19
CA ALA A 233 12.56 -6.37 -15.15
C ALA A 233 11.33 -6.99 -14.48
N ALA A 234 11.44 -7.47 -13.24
CA ALA A 234 10.31 -7.97 -12.47
C ALA A 234 9.35 -6.84 -12.08
N PHE A 235 9.89 -5.67 -11.72
CA PHE A 235 9.11 -4.48 -11.41
C PHE A 235 8.39 -3.96 -12.67
N ASP A 236 9.13 -3.80 -13.76
CA ASP A 236 8.59 -3.28 -15.03
C ASP A 236 7.50 -4.18 -15.63
N ASN A 237 7.51 -5.48 -15.32
CA ASN A 237 6.46 -6.41 -15.75
C ASN A 237 5.24 -6.41 -14.82
N ALA A 238 5.36 -5.89 -13.60
CA ALA A 238 4.31 -5.86 -12.60
C ALA A 238 3.53 -4.53 -12.58
N VAL A 239 4.16 -3.46 -13.05
CA VAL A 239 3.57 -2.12 -13.26
C VAL A 239 2.90 -2.05 -14.63
#